data_a21ae78c0ef19e36532bca1e2d3b28da
#
_entry.id   a21ae78c0ef19e36532bca1e2d3b28da
#
_cell.length_a   1.000
_cell.length_b   1.000
_cell.length_c   1.000
_cell.angle_alpha   90.00
_cell.angle_beta   90.00
_cell.angle_gamma   90.00
#
_symmetry.space_group_name_H-M   'P 1'
#
loop_
_entity.id
_entity.type
_entity.pdbx_description
1 polymer ?
#
loop_
_entity_poly.entity_id
_entity_poly.type
_entity_poly.pdbx_seq_one_letter_code
_entity_poly.pdbx_strand_id
1 'polypeptide(L)'
;MTKADIIESVYEKVGFSKKEAAEIVELVFDTIKETLERGEKIKISGFGNFIVRDKKSRVGRNPQTGEEIEISARRVLTFRPSQVLKNALNGTDEPVSADEA
;
A
#
# COMPACT_ATOMS: atom_id res chain seq x y z
N MET A 1 -0.09 14.84 -3.83
CA MET A 1 -1.47 14.49 -3.42
C MET A 1 -1.49 14.07 -1.95
N THR A 2 -2.45 14.57 -1.20
CA THR A 2 -2.62 14.24 0.21
C THR A 2 -3.96 13.55 0.43
N LYS A 3 -4.19 13.06 1.65
CA LYS A 3 -5.50 12.49 2.00
C LYS A 3 -6.63 13.52 1.81
N ALA A 4 -6.38 14.79 2.13
CA ALA A 4 -7.34 15.87 1.90
C ALA A 4 -7.72 16.00 0.41
N ASP A 5 -6.75 15.84 -0.47
CA ASP A 5 -6.99 15.86 -1.93
C ASP A 5 -7.85 14.67 -2.38
N ILE A 6 -7.64 13.51 -1.78
CA ILE A 6 -8.45 12.32 -2.06
C ILE A 6 -9.89 12.57 -1.60
N ILE A 7 -10.08 13.13 -0.42
CA ILE A 7 -11.41 13.47 0.12
C ILE A 7 -12.13 14.45 -0.82
N GLU A 8 -11.43 15.48 -1.30
CA GLU A 8 -12.00 16.45 -2.22
C GLU A 8 -12.42 15.79 -3.55
N SER A 9 -11.60 14.90 -4.08
CA SER A 9 -11.89 14.16 -5.30
C SER A 9 -13.13 13.27 -5.13
N VAL A 10 -13.26 12.59 -4.00
CA VAL A 10 -14.44 11.76 -3.69
C VAL A 10 -15.68 12.65 -3.57
N TYR A 11 -15.56 13.76 -2.84
CA TYR A 11 -16.64 14.72 -2.69
C TYR A 11 -17.19 15.21 -4.05
N GLU A 12 -16.29 15.58 -4.95
CA GLU A 12 -16.68 16.09 -6.27
C GLU A 12 -17.36 15.05 -7.14
N LYS A 13 -16.93 13.78 -7.03
CA LYS A 13 -17.38 12.72 -7.96
C LYS A 13 -18.61 11.96 -7.51
N VAL A 14 -18.85 11.86 -6.21
CA VAL A 14 -19.93 10.99 -5.68
C VAL A 14 -21.12 11.75 -5.09
N GLY A 15 -21.03 13.07 -5.00
CA GLY A 15 -22.16 13.91 -4.58
C GLY A 15 -22.53 13.84 -3.09
N PHE A 16 -21.68 13.25 -2.25
CA PHE A 16 -21.84 13.29 -0.81
C PHE A 16 -21.45 14.66 -0.24
N SER A 17 -21.85 14.95 1.00
CA SER A 17 -21.32 16.13 1.68
C SER A 17 -19.81 15.94 1.95
N LYS A 18 -19.09 17.01 2.19
CA LYS A 18 -17.65 16.93 2.52
C LYS A 18 -17.41 16.08 3.76
N LYS A 19 -18.27 16.21 4.76
CA LYS A 19 -18.19 15.41 5.98
C LYS A 19 -18.34 13.92 5.68
N GLU A 20 -19.33 13.55 4.88
CA GLU A 20 -19.55 12.15 4.49
C GLU A 20 -18.40 11.61 3.64
N ALA A 21 -17.89 12.40 2.70
CA ALA A 21 -16.73 12.01 1.89
C ALA A 21 -15.51 11.77 2.76
N ALA A 22 -15.26 12.63 3.75
CA ALA A 22 -14.16 12.47 4.71
C ALA A 22 -14.33 11.19 5.53
N GLU A 23 -15.52 10.92 6.02
CA GLU A 23 -15.82 9.70 6.80
C GLU A 23 -15.59 8.43 5.99
N ILE A 24 -16.01 8.42 4.72
CA ILE A 24 -15.82 7.27 3.83
C ILE A 24 -14.34 7.03 3.56
N VAL A 25 -13.58 8.06 3.24
CA VAL A 25 -12.15 7.95 2.97
C VAL A 25 -11.41 7.46 4.22
N GLU A 26 -11.73 8.02 5.39
CA GLU A 26 -11.14 7.58 6.66
C GLU A 26 -11.46 6.11 6.94
N LEU A 27 -12.68 5.68 6.69
CA LEU A 27 -13.09 4.29 6.88
C LEU A 27 -12.27 3.35 5.99
N VAL A 28 -12.06 3.71 4.73
CA VAL A 28 -11.26 2.89 3.80
C VAL A 28 -9.83 2.75 4.31
N PHE A 29 -9.18 3.86 4.68
CA PHE A 29 -7.80 3.82 5.16
C PHE A 29 -7.68 3.12 6.51
N ASP A 30 -8.62 3.31 7.41
CA ASP A 30 -8.62 2.63 8.71
C ASP A 30 -8.78 1.12 8.53
N THR A 31 -9.63 0.69 7.62
CA THR A 31 -9.81 -0.74 7.29
C THR A 31 -8.51 -1.34 6.76
N ILE A 32 -7.82 -0.62 5.87
CA ILE A 32 -6.52 -1.04 5.34
C ILE A 32 -5.50 -1.16 6.47
N LYS A 33 -5.37 -0.13 7.31
CA LYS A 33 -4.42 -0.13 8.43
C LYS A 33 -4.67 -1.27 9.40
N GLU A 34 -5.90 -1.48 9.81
CA GLU A 34 -6.27 -2.53 10.75
C GLU A 34 -5.98 -3.92 10.19
N THR A 35 -6.25 -4.13 8.90
CA THR A 35 -5.98 -5.41 8.24
C THR A 35 -4.48 -5.69 8.21
N LEU A 36 -3.68 -4.69 7.88
CA LEU A 36 -2.22 -4.81 7.85
C LEU A 36 -1.63 -5.01 9.25
N GLU A 37 -2.20 -4.36 10.27
CA GLU A 37 -1.80 -4.57 11.66
C GLU A 37 -1.96 -6.02 12.10
N ARG A 38 -2.98 -6.72 11.60
CA ARG A 38 -3.19 -8.14 11.86
C ARG A 38 -2.25 -9.04 11.06
N GLY A 39 -1.40 -8.46 10.21
CA GLY A 39 -0.49 -9.21 9.35
C GLY A 39 -1.14 -9.82 8.12
N GLU A 40 -2.36 -9.42 7.80
CA GLU A 40 -3.08 -9.92 6.64
C GLU A 40 -2.71 -9.14 5.37
N LYS A 41 -2.54 -9.88 4.28
CA LYS A 41 -2.34 -9.31 2.95
C LYS A 41 -3.64 -8.69 2.45
N ILE A 42 -3.53 -7.60 1.71
CA ILE A 42 -4.65 -6.97 1.03
C ILE A 42 -4.42 -7.03 -0.47
N LYS A 43 -5.39 -7.57 -1.19
CA LYS A 43 -5.35 -7.62 -2.66
C LYS A 43 -6.45 -6.71 -3.22
N ILE A 44 -6.04 -5.69 -3.98
CA ILE A 44 -6.95 -4.76 -4.64
C ILE A 44 -6.82 -4.97 -6.14
N SER A 45 -7.81 -5.62 -6.75
CA SER A 45 -7.82 -5.92 -8.17
C SER A 45 -7.65 -4.66 -9.00
N GLY A 46 -6.80 -4.71 -10.01
CA GLY A 46 -6.52 -3.57 -10.87
C GLY A 46 -5.64 -2.50 -10.26
N PHE A 47 -5.25 -2.64 -9.00
CA PHE A 47 -4.41 -1.68 -8.31
C PHE A 47 -3.09 -2.31 -7.83
N GLY A 48 -3.18 -3.25 -6.90
CA GLY A 48 -2.00 -3.94 -6.39
C GLY A 48 -2.25 -4.65 -5.08
N ASN A 49 -1.18 -5.18 -4.53
CA ASN A 49 -1.21 -5.95 -3.29
C ASN A 49 -0.35 -5.28 -2.23
N PHE A 50 -0.88 -5.18 -1.00
CA PHE A 50 -0.12 -4.80 0.17
C PHE A 50 0.24 -6.08 0.92
N ILE A 51 1.53 -6.30 1.14
CA ILE A 51 2.06 -7.52 1.76
C ILE A 51 2.86 -7.15 2.99
N VAL A 52 2.52 -7.77 4.12
CA VAL A 52 3.26 -7.60 5.37
C VAL A 52 4.18 -8.81 5.53
N ARG A 53 5.45 -8.57 5.81
CA ARG A 53 6.44 -9.61 6.05
C ARG A 53 7.11 -9.39 7.40
N ASP A 54 7.25 -10.48 8.14
CA ASP A 54 8.04 -10.48 9.37
C ASP A 54 9.49 -10.77 9.02
N LYS A 55 10.37 -9.84 9.34
CA LYS A 55 11.80 -10.01 9.15
C LYS A 55 12.44 -10.35 10.48
N LYS A 56 13.18 -11.48 10.52
CA LYS A 56 13.91 -11.91 11.69
C LYS A 56 15.09 -10.97 11.98
N SER A 57 15.52 -10.92 13.21
CA SER A 57 16.75 -10.21 13.55
C SER A 57 17.93 -10.86 12.82
N ARG A 58 18.87 -10.05 12.42
CA ARG A 58 20.06 -10.51 11.69
C ARG A 58 21.25 -9.64 12.05
N VAL A 59 22.44 -10.14 11.76
CA VAL A 59 23.67 -9.39 11.90
C VAL A 59 23.98 -8.69 10.58
N GLY A 60 24.22 -7.40 10.64
CA GLY A 60 24.68 -6.60 9.49
C GLY A 60 26.03 -5.99 9.81
N ARG A 61 26.60 -5.25 8.88
CA ARG A 61 27.85 -4.50 9.07
C ARG A 61 27.64 -3.04 8.76
N ASN A 62 28.24 -2.20 9.60
CA ASN A 62 28.32 -0.78 9.31
C ASN A 62 29.30 -0.58 8.14
N PRO A 63 28.87 -0.06 7.00
CA PRO A 63 29.73 0.11 5.83
C PRO A 63 30.88 1.09 6.06
N GLN A 64 30.78 1.98 7.04
CA GLN A 64 31.82 2.97 7.33
C GLN A 64 32.89 2.44 8.29
N THR A 65 32.50 1.63 9.28
CA THR A 65 33.43 1.15 10.32
C THR A 65 33.74 -0.33 10.21
N GLY A 66 32.93 -1.11 9.49
CA GLY A 66 33.04 -2.55 9.40
C GLY A 66 32.58 -3.29 10.64
N GLU A 67 32.06 -2.57 11.65
CA GLU A 67 31.54 -3.19 12.86
C GLU A 67 30.27 -3.97 12.59
N GLU A 68 30.13 -5.10 13.30
CA GLU A 68 28.90 -5.86 13.27
C GLU A 68 27.82 -5.14 14.08
N ILE A 69 26.63 -5.04 13.48
CA ILE A 69 25.46 -4.45 14.13
C ILE A 69 24.31 -5.46 14.08
N GLU A 70 23.52 -5.50 15.12
CA GLU A 70 22.32 -6.32 15.15
C GLU A 70 21.16 -5.52 14.54
N ILE A 71 20.54 -6.08 13.50
CA ILE A 71 19.32 -5.54 12.92
C ILE A 71 18.17 -6.30 13.57
N SER A 72 17.38 -5.60 14.38
CA SER A 72 16.29 -6.22 15.15
C SER A 72 15.19 -6.77 14.24
N ALA A 73 14.47 -7.75 14.77
CA ALA A 73 13.28 -8.28 14.11
C ALA A 73 12.25 -7.16 13.93
N ARG A 74 11.60 -7.15 12.80
CA ARG A 74 10.59 -6.12 12.49
C ARG A 74 9.61 -6.61 11.44
N ARG A 75 8.49 -5.92 11.39
CA ARG A 75 7.49 -6.13 10.35
C ARG A 75 7.64 -5.04 9.29
N VAL A 76 7.63 -5.43 8.03
CA VAL A 76 7.78 -4.50 6.91
C VAL A 76 6.60 -4.64 5.95
N LEU A 77 6.23 -3.51 5.34
CA LEU A 77 5.17 -3.45 4.35
C LEU A 77 5.79 -3.31 2.96
N THR A 78 5.29 -4.11 2.02
CA THR A 78 5.65 -4.03 0.61
C THR A 78 4.39 -3.84 -0.21
N PHE A 79 4.42 -2.92 -1.16
CA PHE A 79 3.36 -2.74 -2.14
C PHE A 79 3.83 -3.28 -3.49
N ARG A 80 3.02 -4.17 -4.10
CA ARG A 80 3.29 -4.70 -5.44
C ARG A 80 2.19 -4.22 -6.37
N PRO A 81 2.49 -3.33 -7.33
CA PRO A 81 1.48 -2.85 -8.27
C PRO A 81 0.98 -3.98 -9.17
N SER A 82 -0.29 -3.92 -9.54
CA SER A 82 -0.88 -4.85 -10.50
C SER A 82 -0.36 -4.56 -11.91
N GLN A 83 -0.54 -5.50 -12.84
CA GLN A 83 -0.17 -5.27 -14.24
C GLN A 83 -1.01 -4.13 -14.85
N VAL A 84 -2.28 -4.03 -14.45
CA VAL A 84 -3.15 -2.91 -14.87
C VAL A 84 -2.54 -1.56 -14.48
N LEU A 85 -2.08 -1.45 -13.24
CA LEU A 85 -1.44 -0.21 -12.77
C LEU A 85 -0.13 0.06 -13.48
N LYS A 86 0.71 -0.97 -13.68
CA LYS A 86 1.96 -0.85 -14.43
C LYS A 86 1.71 -0.37 -15.85
N ASN A 87 0.71 -0.93 -16.52
CA ASN A 87 0.34 -0.52 -17.87
C ASN A 87 -0.07 0.95 -17.92
N ALA A 88 -0.88 1.39 -16.96
CA ALA A 88 -1.29 2.78 -16.87
C ALA A 88 -0.09 3.72 -16.67
N LEU A 89 0.87 3.32 -15.84
CA LEU A 89 2.07 4.12 -15.57
C LEU A 89 3.00 4.20 -16.77
N ASN A 90 3.08 3.13 -17.56
CA ASN A 90 4.00 3.04 -18.71
C ASN A 90 3.35 3.33 -20.05
N GLY A 91 2.03 3.55 -20.08
CA GLY A 91 1.29 3.77 -21.32
C GLY A 91 1.29 2.56 -22.25
N THR A 92 1.24 1.35 -21.68
CA THR A 92 1.26 0.09 -22.44
C THR A 92 -0.03 -0.71 -22.22
N ASP A 93 -0.26 -1.73 -23.06
CA ASP A 93 -1.40 -2.63 -22.99
C ASP A 93 -0.95 -4.09 -22.86
N GLU A 94 0.01 -4.36 -21.98
CA GLU A 94 0.49 -5.70 -21.74
C GLU A 94 -0.61 -6.60 -21.19
N PRO A 95 -0.61 -7.92 -21.51
CA PRO A 95 -1.61 -8.84 -21.02
C PRO A 95 -1.66 -8.88 -19.49
N VAL A 96 -2.89 -8.92 -18.96
CA VAL A 96 -3.16 -8.95 -17.52
C VAL A 96 -3.69 -10.34 -17.16
N SER A 97 -3.18 -10.93 -16.08
CA SER A 97 -3.70 -12.20 -15.58
C SER A 97 -5.10 -12.01 -14.98
N ALA A 98 -5.87 -13.09 -14.86
CA ALA A 98 -7.20 -13.07 -14.27
C ALA A 98 -7.17 -12.57 -12.81
N ASP A 99 -6.07 -12.80 -12.11
CA ASP A 99 -5.90 -12.37 -10.71
C ASP A 99 -5.68 -10.87 -10.56
N GLU A 100 -5.28 -10.19 -11.63
CA GLU A 100 -4.97 -8.76 -11.62
C GLU A 100 -6.07 -7.91 -12.26
N ALA A 101 -7.00 -8.54 -12.91
CA ALA A 101 -8.10 -7.87 -13.61
C ALA A 101 -9.07 -7.15 -12.68
#